data_1cecdd3eaa79b0db2f99dc4573d47c05
#
_entry.id   1cecdd3eaa79b0db2f99dc4573d47c05
#
_cell.length_a   1.000
_cell.length_b   1.000
_cell.length_c   1.000
_cell.angle_alpha   90.00
_cell.angle_beta   90.00
_cell.angle_gamma   90.00
#
_symmetry.space_group_name_H-M   'P 1'
#
loop_
_entity.id
_entity.type
_entity.pdbx_description
1 polymer ?
#
loop_
_entity_poly.entity_id
_entity_poly.type
_entity_poly.pdbx_seq_one_letter_code
_entity_poly.pdbx_strand_id
1 'polypeptide(L)'
;MMDERERRDIMLRAIHRYGEAAQIDMAVEEMAELTKALCKVKRATPGATTTAAIANVIEEIADVQIMLDQLRLIFARSTEEVEEDKLRRLLGRLNS
;
A
#
# COMPACT_ATOMS: atom_id res chain seq x y z
N MET A 1 5.97 -0.54 20.31
CA MET A 1 5.58 -0.63 18.89
C MET A 1 5.56 -2.10 18.46
N MET A 2 4.60 -2.46 17.63
CA MET A 2 4.46 -3.82 17.12
C MET A 2 5.67 -4.23 16.27
N ASP A 3 6.22 -5.44 16.46
CA ASP A 3 7.36 -5.91 15.67
C ASP A 3 6.94 -6.64 14.40
N GLU A 4 7.90 -6.97 13.53
CA GLU A 4 7.67 -7.64 12.25
C GLU A 4 7.00 -9.00 12.39
N ARG A 5 7.37 -9.75 13.43
CA ARG A 5 6.80 -11.08 13.70
C ARG A 5 5.32 -10.97 14.05
N GLU A 6 4.96 -10.02 14.90
CA GLU A 6 3.58 -9.75 15.27
C GLU A 6 2.75 -9.32 14.07
N ARG A 7 3.27 -8.39 13.27
CA ARG A 7 2.63 -7.92 12.05
C ARG A 7 2.34 -9.08 11.10
N ARG A 8 3.35 -9.90 10.87
CA ARG A 8 3.23 -11.07 9.98
C ARG A 8 2.18 -12.06 10.49
N ASP A 9 2.19 -12.35 11.79
CA ASP A 9 1.21 -13.25 12.40
C ASP A 9 -0.22 -12.76 12.19
N ILE A 10 -0.47 -11.49 12.43
CA ILE A 10 -1.80 -10.89 12.24
C ILE A 10 -2.25 -11.02 10.78
N MET A 11 -1.38 -10.72 9.83
CA MET A 11 -1.69 -10.81 8.41
C MET A 11 -1.95 -12.26 7.96
N LEU A 12 -1.16 -13.21 8.44
CA LEU A 12 -1.37 -14.63 8.15
C LEU A 12 -2.70 -15.13 8.70
N ARG A 13 -3.08 -14.66 9.89
CA ARG A 13 -4.37 -15.00 10.49
C ARG A 13 -5.53 -14.43 9.68
N ALA A 14 -5.40 -13.22 9.17
CA ALA A 14 -6.40 -12.61 8.30
C ALA A 14 -6.57 -13.40 7.00
N ILE A 15 -5.45 -13.77 6.37
CA ILE A 15 -5.45 -14.56 5.14
C ILE A 15 -6.13 -15.92 5.38
N HIS A 16 -5.80 -16.55 6.50
CA HIS A 16 -6.38 -17.85 6.86
C HIS A 16 -7.89 -17.73 7.12
N ARG A 17 -8.30 -16.70 7.85
CA ARG A 17 -9.70 -16.52 8.23
C ARG A 17 -10.61 -16.17 7.07
N TYR A 18 -10.19 -15.24 6.23
CA TYR A 18 -11.04 -14.71 5.16
C TYR A 18 -10.78 -15.36 3.80
N GLY A 19 -9.61 -15.97 3.63
CA GLY A 19 -9.21 -16.63 2.39
C GLY A 19 -8.44 -15.71 1.46
N GLU A 20 -7.58 -16.32 0.63
CA GLU A 20 -6.71 -15.58 -0.30
C GLU A 20 -7.51 -14.73 -1.30
N ALA A 21 -8.55 -15.31 -1.87
CA ALA A 21 -9.38 -14.60 -2.86
C ALA A 21 -10.01 -13.34 -2.28
N ALA A 22 -10.56 -13.43 -1.05
CA ALA A 22 -11.18 -12.29 -0.38
C ALA A 22 -10.14 -11.21 -0.06
N GLN A 23 -8.92 -11.59 0.33
CA GLN A 23 -7.86 -10.64 0.63
C GLN A 23 -7.31 -9.98 -0.63
N ILE A 24 -7.28 -10.67 -1.75
CA ILE A 24 -6.91 -10.07 -3.05
C ILE A 24 -7.98 -9.02 -3.44
N ASP A 25 -9.24 -9.35 -3.27
CA ASP A 25 -10.34 -8.40 -3.54
C ASP A 25 -10.23 -7.17 -2.63
N MET A 26 -9.89 -7.38 -1.35
CA MET A 26 -9.68 -6.28 -0.40
C MET A 26 -8.51 -5.39 -0.84
N ALA A 27 -7.42 -5.98 -1.34
CA ALA A 27 -6.29 -5.21 -1.86
C ALA A 27 -6.73 -4.30 -3.02
N VAL A 28 -7.55 -4.83 -3.93
CA VAL A 28 -8.09 -4.03 -5.05
C VAL A 28 -8.94 -2.87 -4.53
N GLU A 29 -9.80 -3.14 -3.55
CA GLU A 29 -10.65 -2.10 -2.94
C GLU A 29 -9.83 -1.02 -2.26
N GLU A 30 -8.83 -1.39 -1.47
CA GLU A 30 -7.98 -0.42 -0.76
C GLU A 30 -7.15 0.42 -1.74
N MET A 31 -6.67 -0.17 -2.83
CA MET A 31 -5.97 0.59 -3.87
C MET A 31 -6.90 1.61 -4.54
N ALA A 32 -8.16 1.25 -4.75
CA ALA A 32 -9.17 2.17 -5.31
C ALA A 32 -9.47 3.32 -4.34
N GLU A 33 -9.55 3.04 -3.04
CA GLU A 33 -9.76 4.06 -2.02
C GLU A 33 -8.59 5.05 -1.94
N LEU A 34 -7.36 4.56 -2.04
CA LEU A 34 -6.18 5.42 -2.09
C LEU A 34 -6.22 6.31 -3.34
N THR A 35 -6.56 5.73 -4.48
CA THR A 35 -6.68 6.48 -5.74
C THR A 35 -7.69 7.62 -5.58
N LYS A 36 -8.84 7.34 -4.99
CA LYS A 36 -9.89 8.32 -4.72
C LYS A 36 -9.39 9.45 -3.81
N ALA A 37 -8.70 9.09 -2.73
CA ALA A 37 -8.14 10.07 -1.80
C ALA A 37 -7.13 10.99 -2.46
N LEU A 38 -6.25 10.44 -3.30
CA LEU A 38 -5.25 11.20 -4.04
C LEU A 38 -5.90 12.13 -5.07
N CYS A 39 -6.94 11.67 -5.74
CA CYS A 39 -7.70 12.50 -6.69
C CYS A 39 -8.34 13.71 -6.01
N LYS A 40 -8.85 13.53 -4.79
CA LYS A 40 -9.41 14.64 -4.00
C LYS A 40 -8.37 15.70 -3.69
N VAL A 41 -7.18 15.27 -3.23
CA VAL A 41 -6.08 16.19 -2.95
C VAL A 41 -5.66 16.95 -4.23
N LYS A 42 -5.56 16.21 -5.32
CA LYS A 42 -5.12 16.78 -6.62
C LYS A 42 -6.11 17.81 -7.16
N ARG A 43 -7.41 17.63 -6.92
CA ARG A 43 -8.46 18.56 -7.36
C ARG A 43 -8.62 19.77 -6.46
N ALA A 44 -8.07 19.75 -5.26
CA ALA A 44 -8.16 20.87 -4.34
C ALA A 44 -7.42 22.08 -4.92
N THR A 45 -7.99 23.27 -4.72
CA THR A 45 -7.33 24.52 -5.08
C THR A 45 -6.05 24.63 -4.23
N PRO A 46 -4.94 25.15 -4.80
CA PRO A 46 -3.75 25.38 -4.00
C PRO A 46 -4.07 26.14 -2.70
N GLY A 47 -3.66 25.59 -1.58
CA GLY A 47 -3.94 26.14 -0.25
C GLY A 47 -5.25 25.66 0.38
N ALA A 48 -6.09 24.95 -0.38
CA ALA A 48 -7.36 24.41 0.11
C ALA A 48 -7.24 22.97 0.64
N THR A 49 -6.07 22.34 0.55
CA THR A 49 -5.85 20.98 1.07
C THR A 49 -5.90 21.02 2.59
N THR A 50 -6.90 20.37 3.16
CA THR A 50 -7.14 20.38 4.60
C THR A 50 -6.29 19.32 5.31
N THR A 51 -6.10 19.52 6.62
CA THR A 51 -5.48 18.50 7.48
C THR A 51 -6.25 17.19 7.40
N ALA A 52 -7.60 17.28 7.32
CA ALA A 52 -8.45 16.09 7.20
C ALA A 52 -8.20 15.31 5.92
N ALA A 53 -8.03 16.01 4.79
CA ALA A 53 -7.74 15.37 3.49
C ALA A 53 -6.39 14.66 3.51
N ILE A 54 -5.38 15.27 4.13
CA ILE A 54 -4.06 14.67 4.28
C ILE A 54 -4.14 13.46 5.21
N ALA A 55 -4.84 13.57 6.32
CA ALA A 55 -5.03 12.46 7.27
C ALA A 55 -5.69 11.26 6.59
N ASN A 56 -6.66 11.51 5.70
CA ASN A 56 -7.33 10.46 4.93
C ASN A 56 -6.35 9.76 3.98
N VAL A 57 -5.49 10.51 3.30
CA VAL A 57 -4.45 9.91 2.43
C VAL A 57 -3.51 9.03 3.23
N ILE A 58 -3.09 9.48 4.42
CA ILE A 58 -2.20 8.71 5.30
C ILE A 58 -2.87 7.39 5.71
N GLU A 59 -4.15 7.41 6.09
CA GLU A 59 -4.90 6.20 6.42
C GLU A 59 -4.93 5.23 5.23
N GLU A 60 -5.23 5.73 4.04
CA GLU A 60 -5.31 4.89 2.84
C GLU A 60 -3.96 4.31 2.44
N ILE A 61 -2.87 5.07 2.62
CA ILE A 61 -1.52 4.54 2.39
C ILE A 61 -1.26 3.38 3.34
N ALA A 62 -1.63 3.52 4.61
CA ALA A 62 -1.43 2.46 5.61
C ALA A 62 -2.22 1.20 5.23
N ASP A 63 -3.49 1.37 4.82
CA ASP A 63 -4.34 0.26 4.41
C ASP A 63 -3.75 -0.47 3.20
N VAL A 64 -3.31 0.27 2.19
CA VAL A 64 -2.68 -0.30 0.99
C VAL A 64 -1.38 -1.01 1.35
N GLN A 65 -0.56 -0.42 2.23
CA GLN A 65 0.71 -1.04 2.63
C GLN A 65 0.48 -2.40 3.30
N ILE A 66 -0.52 -2.50 4.17
CA ILE A 66 -0.88 -3.76 4.82
C ILE A 66 -1.32 -4.78 3.76
N MET A 67 -2.11 -4.36 2.79
CA MET A 67 -2.55 -5.25 1.72
C MET A 67 -1.40 -5.69 0.81
N LEU A 68 -0.44 -4.81 0.52
CA LEU A 68 0.75 -5.18 -0.26
C LEU A 68 1.56 -6.25 0.48
N ASP A 69 1.72 -6.10 1.80
CA ASP A 69 2.41 -7.11 2.61
C ASP A 69 1.67 -8.44 2.58
N GLN A 70 0.34 -8.42 2.65
CA GLN A 70 -0.46 -9.65 2.54
C GLN A 70 -0.31 -10.31 1.17
N LEU A 71 -0.26 -9.52 0.09
CA LEU A 71 -0.05 -10.07 -1.26
C LEU A 71 1.31 -10.77 -1.36
N ARG A 72 2.35 -10.21 -0.73
CA ARG A 72 3.67 -10.87 -0.69
C ARG A 72 3.60 -12.20 0.05
N LEU A 73 2.81 -12.29 1.10
CA LEU A 73 2.60 -13.54 1.83
C LEU A 73 1.78 -14.54 1.01
N ILE A 74 0.71 -14.08 0.35
CA ILE A 74 -0.16 -14.93 -0.47
C ILE A 74 0.63 -15.57 -1.61
N PHE A 75 1.44 -14.77 -2.32
CA PHE A 75 2.22 -15.25 -3.45
C PHE A 75 3.58 -15.81 -3.05
N ALA A 76 3.89 -15.79 -1.75
CA ALA A 76 5.13 -16.30 -1.17
C ALA A 76 6.39 -15.76 -1.84
N ARG A 77 6.41 -14.45 -2.13
CA ARG A 77 7.51 -13.78 -2.81
C ARG A 77 7.83 -12.42 -2.19
N SER A 78 9.13 -12.17 -2.00
CA SER A 78 9.62 -10.83 -1.69
C SER A 78 9.68 -10.01 -2.97
N THR A 79 9.47 -8.70 -2.86
CA THR A 79 9.59 -7.77 -3.97
C THR A 79 10.87 -6.93 -3.91
N GLU A 80 11.73 -7.16 -2.91
CA GLU A 80 12.93 -6.34 -2.67
C GLU A 80 13.86 -6.23 -3.88
N GLU A 81 14.21 -7.35 -4.49
CA GLU A 81 15.11 -7.37 -5.65
C GLU A 81 14.51 -6.64 -6.85
N VAL A 82 13.23 -6.85 -7.10
CA VAL A 82 12.53 -6.19 -8.21
C VAL A 82 12.45 -4.69 -7.96
N GLU A 83 12.17 -4.29 -6.72
CA GLU A 83 12.11 -2.87 -6.34
C GLU A 83 13.48 -2.22 -6.56
N GLU A 84 14.55 -2.88 -6.15
CA GLU A 84 15.91 -2.37 -6.32
C GLU A 84 16.25 -2.18 -7.79
N ASP A 85 15.95 -3.16 -8.63
CA ASP A 85 16.15 -3.07 -10.07
C ASP A 85 15.40 -1.89 -10.69
N LYS A 86 14.17 -1.69 -10.26
CA LYS A 86 13.36 -0.57 -10.74
C LYS A 86 13.91 0.79 -10.29
N LEU A 87 14.40 0.84 -9.06
CA LEU A 87 15.03 2.06 -8.53
C LEU A 87 16.33 2.40 -9.26
N ARG A 88 17.12 1.39 -9.62
CA ARG A 88 18.34 1.59 -10.41
C ARG A 88 18.02 2.15 -11.80
N ARG A 89 16.96 1.64 -12.43
CA ARG A 89 16.48 2.17 -13.72
C ARG A 89 16.00 3.62 -13.59
N LEU A 90 15.28 3.92 -12.53
CA LEU A 90 14.84 5.28 -12.24
C LEU A 90 16.04 6.22 -12.05
N LEU A 91 17.03 5.78 -11.29
CA LEU A 91 18.26 6.55 -11.07
C LEU A 91 18.95 6.86 -12.39
N GLY A 92 19.03 5.87 -13.29
CA GLY A 92 19.59 6.08 -14.62
C GLY A 92 18.86 7.14 -15.43
N ARG A 93 17.54 7.14 -15.37
CA ARG A 93 16.72 8.16 -16.05
C ARG A 93 16.93 9.56 -15.44
N LEU A 94 17.06 9.63 -14.11
CA LEU A 94 17.27 10.91 -13.43
C LEU A 94 18.64 11.50 -13.74
N ASN A 95 19.63 10.66 -14.03
CA ASN A 95 21.00 11.07 -14.32
C ASN A 95 21.29 11.29 -15.81
N SER A 96 20.30 11.10 -16.66
CA SER A 96 20.47 11.30 -18.10
C SER A 96 20.06 12.70 -18.56
#